data_1274ca84d1b7ce91bb2e85e47c7d09ce
#
_entry.id   1274ca84d1b7ce91bb2e85e47c7d09ce
#
_cell.length_a   1.000
_cell.length_b   1.000
_cell.length_c   1.000
_cell.angle_alpha   90.00
_cell.angle_beta   90.00
_cell.angle_gamma   90.00
#
_symmetry.space_group_name_H-M   'P 1'
#
loop_
_entity.id
_entity.type
_entity.pdbx_description
1 polymer ?
#
loop_
_entity_poly.entity_id
_entity_poly.type
_entity_poly.pdbx_seq_one_letter_code
_entity_poly.pdbx_strand_id
1 'polypeptide(L)'
;ALDRITTGVTMMKQTLSDNLEAGTAASRAIMTTDTVNKECAVAFELPAANGQGTVKVRMGGMSKGSGMIHPNMCTMLAYITTDCAIDSALLQQAVSDVVADTFNMISVDGDTSTNDTLLVLANGMAGNKPVAAGSEAYATFREA
;
A
#
# COMPACT_ATOMS: atom_id res chain seq x y z
N ALA A 1 11.19 11.89 23.21
CA ALA A 1 10.30 11.27 22.18
C ALA A 1 11.06 10.28 21.29
N LEU A 2 12.29 10.58 20.85
CA LEU A 2 13.13 9.69 20.03
C LEU A 2 13.38 8.33 20.69
N ASP A 3 13.66 8.32 22.00
CA ASP A 3 13.94 7.08 22.75
C ASP A 3 12.77 6.09 22.70
N ARG A 4 11.53 6.59 22.75
CA ARG A 4 10.33 5.76 22.64
C ARG A 4 10.18 5.15 21.23
N ILE A 5 10.51 5.92 20.19
CA ILE A 5 10.50 5.45 18.81
C ILE A 5 11.55 4.36 18.63
N THR A 6 12.77 4.59 19.07
CA THR A 6 13.87 3.61 18.99
C THR A 6 13.52 2.33 19.73
N THR A 7 12.98 2.43 20.94
CA THR A 7 12.52 1.28 21.73
C THR A 7 11.42 0.53 20.98
N GLY A 8 10.41 1.23 20.45
CA GLY A 8 9.33 0.63 19.69
C GLY A 8 9.83 -0.13 18.46
N VAL A 9 10.71 0.48 17.65
CA VAL A 9 11.30 -0.18 16.46
C VAL A 9 12.10 -1.43 16.86
N THR A 10 12.86 -1.38 17.95
CA THR A 10 13.63 -2.53 18.44
C THR A 10 12.71 -3.68 18.87
N MET A 11 11.60 -3.37 19.53
CA MET A 11 10.60 -4.36 19.94
C MET A 11 9.87 -4.97 18.73
N MET A 12 9.50 -4.13 17.75
CA MET A 12 8.83 -4.59 16.52
C MET A 12 9.64 -5.64 15.76
N LYS A 13 10.96 -5.52 15.73
CA LYS A 13 11.82 -6.50 15.06
C LYS A 13 11.64 -7.94 15.58
N GLN A 14 11.30 -8.09 16.85
CA GLN A 14 11.09 -9.40 17.48
C GLN A 14 9.70 -9.97 17.25
N THR A 15 8.75 -9.14 16.80
CA THR A 15 7.35 -9.52 16.58
C THR A 15 6.96 -9.60 15.10
N LEU A 16 7.92 -9.40 14.20
CA LEU A 16 7.68 -9.53 12.76
C LEU A 16 7.23 -10.96 12.43
N SER A 17 6.17 -11.08 11.67
CA SER A 17 5.62 -12.34 11.19
C SER A 17 5.01 -12.16 9.80
N ASP A 18 4.99 -13.22 9.02
CA ASP A 18 4.45 -13.28 7.66
C ASP A 18 3.06 -13.93 7.59
N ASN A 19 2.42 -14.17 8.73
CA ASN A 19 1.07 -14.72 8.78
C ASN A 19 -0.02 -13.64 8.63
N LEU A 20 -1.22 -14.05 8.25
CA LEU A 20 -2.36 -13.15 8.05
C LEU A 20 -2.79 -12.44 9.34
N GLU A 21 -2.69 -13.10 10.48
CA GLU A 21 -3.04 -12.53 11.79
C GLU A 21 -2.15 -11.35 12.13
N ALA A 22 -0.87 -11.38 11.76
CA ALA A 22 0.05 -10.25 11.94
C ALA A 22 -0.34 -9.06 11.05
N GLY A 23 -0.77 -9.31 9.83
CA GLY A 23 -1.32 -8.27 8.94
C GLY A 23 -2.55 -7.59 9.54
N THR A 24 -3.52 -8.38 9.99
CA THR A 24 -4.72 -7.87 10.66
C THR A 24 -4.40 -7.15 11.97
N ALA A 25 -3.43 -7.63 12.74
CA ALA A 25 -2.97 -6.95 13.95
C ALA A 25 -2.35 -5.58 13.62
N ALA A 26 -1.56 -5.48 12.57
CA ALA A 26 -1.00 -4.21 12.10
C ALA A 26 -2.09 -3.24 11.65
N SER A 27 -3.08 -3.71 10.87
CA SER A 27 -4.19 -2.87 10.41
C SER A 27 -5.06 -2.35 11.58
N ARG A 28 -5.22 -3.13 12.64
CA ARG A 28 -5.89 -2.69 13.87
C ARG A 28 -5.06 -1.71 14.69
N ALA A 29 -3.74 -1.90 14.70
CA ALA A 29 -2.83 -1.05 15.49
C ALA A 29 -2.76 0.40 15.00
N ILE A 30 -3.05 0.66 13.71
CA ILE A 30 -3.07 2.02 13.16
C ILE A 30 -4.41 2.74 13.34
N MET A 31 -5.45 2.04 13.78
CA MET A 31 -6.78 2.64 14.00
C MET A 31 -6.74 3.68 15.12
N THR A 32 -7.57 4.70 14.97
CA THR A 32 -7.79 5.71 16.01
C THR A 32 -9.27 5.76 16.40
N THR A 33 -10.08 6.43 15.61
CA THR A 33 -11.54 6.52 15.78
C THR A 33 -12.30 5.59 14.85
N ASP A 34 -11.58 4.79 14.08
CA ASP A 34 -12.16 3.79 13.19
C ASP A 34 -12.97 2.74 13.97
N THR A 35 -14.12 2.36 13.46
CA THR A 35 -14.97 1.31 14.05
C THR A 35 -14.61 -0.08 13.54
N VAL A 36 -13.96 -0.16 12.38
CA VAL A 36 -13.51 -1.40 11.73
C VAL A 36 -12.13 -1.18 11.14
N ASN A 37 -11.29 -2.22 11.13
CA ASN A 37 -10.05 -2.21 10.38
C ASN A 37 -10.32 -2.29 8.88
N LYS A 38 -9.49 -1.61 8.10
CA LYS A 38 -9.55 -1.57 6.64
C LYS A 38 -8.30 -2.21 6.09
N GLU A 39 -8.47 -3.36 5.48
CA GLU A 39 -7.39 -4.11 4.85
C GLU A 39 -7.90 -4.83 3.60
N CYS A 40 -7.04 -4.94 2.61
CA CYS A 40 -7.33 -5.73 1.42
C CYS A 40 -6.06 -6.35 0.87
N ALA A 41 -6.21 -7.37 0.05
CA ALA A 41 -5.11 -7.97 -0.70
C ALA A 41 -5.60 -8.46 -2.05
N VAL A 42 -4.75 -8.31 -3.05
CA VAL A 42 -4.98 -8.81 -4.41
C VAL A 42 -3.77 -9.61 -4.88
N ALA A 43 -3.99 -10.47 -5.85
CA ALA A 43 -2.93 -11.18 -6.55
C ALA A 43 -3.24 -11.17 -8.04
N PHE A 44 -2.22 -10.92 -8.83
CA PHE A 44 -2.30 -10.86 -10.29
C PHE A 44 -1.06 -11.49 -10.92
N GLU A 45 -1.07 -11.70 -12.21
CA GLU A 45 0.04 -12.35 -12.90
C GLU A 45 0.79 -11.39 -13.80
N LEU A 46 2.10 -11.43 -13.75
CA LEU A 46 2.99 -10.68 -14.64
C LEU A 46 3.99 -11.63 -15.31
N PRO A 47 4.55 -11.24 -16.48
CA PRO A 47 5.58 -12.02 -17.14
C PRO A 47 6.76 -12.31 -16.22
N ALA A 48 7.23 -13.55 -16.21
CA ALA A 48 8.37 -13.97 -15.41
C ALA A 48 9.68 -13.35 -15.89
N ALA A 49 10.61 -13.06 -14.98
CA ALA A 49 11.92 -12.47 -15.30
C ALA A 49 12.77 -13.38 -16.21
N ASN A 50 12.62 -14.71 -16.11
CA ASN A 50 13.31 -15.68 -16.94
C ASN A 50 12.75 -15.79 -18.38
N GLY A 51 11.71 -15.02 -18.72
CA GLY A 51 11.08 -15.03 -20.03
C GLY A 51 10.16 -16.23 -20.31
N GLN A 52 9.86 -17.05 -19.30
CA GLN A 52 9.00 -18.23 -19.44
C GLN A 52 7.76 -18.11 -18.56
N GLY A 53 6.60 -17.94 -19.21
CA GLY A 53 5.31 -17.87 -18.52
C GLY A 53 5.14 -16.63 -17.65
N THR A 54 4.30 -16.77 -16.63
CA THR A 54 3.96 -15.70 -15.67
C THR A 54 4.33 -16.09 -14.24
N VAL A 55 4.41 -15.10 -13.38
CA VAL A 55 4.56 -15.27 -11.93
C VAL A 55 3.44 -14.51 -11.23
N LYS A 56 3.00 -15.04 -10.11
CA LYS A 56 2.02 -14.39 -9.27
C LYS A 56 2.67 -13.27 -8.46
N VAL A 57 2.19 -12.07 -8.67
CA VAL A 57 2.51 -10.88 -7.87
C VAL A 57 1.42 -10.67 -6.83
N ARG A 58 1.80 -10.25 -5.63
CA ARG A 58 0.88 -9.95 -4.54
C ARG A 58 0.99 -8.51 -4.14
N MET A 59 -0.15 -7.94 -3.79
CA MET A 59 -0.25 -6.61 -3.23
C MET A 59 -1.20 -6.65 -2.05
N GLY A 60 -0.81 -6.05 -0.94
CA GLY A 60 -1.64 -5.95 0.25
C GLY A 60 -1.60 -4.54 0.81
N GLY A 61 -2.73 -4.08 1.31
CA GLY A 61 -2.85 -2.74 1.85
C GLY A 61 -3.69 -2.68 3.11
N MET A 62 -3.40 -1.68 3.92
CA MET A 62 -4.20 -1.31 5.08
C MET A 62 -4.34 0.21 5.14
N SER A 63 -5.46 0.67 5.68
CA SER A 63 -5.68 2.10 5.89
C SER A 63 -6.41 2.38 7.20
N LYS A 64 -6.27 3.61 7.69
CA LYS A 64 -7.08 4.15 8.79
C LYS A 64 -7.63 5.52 8.42
N GLY A 65 -8.75 5.88 8.99
CA GLY A 65 -9.44 7.16 8.86
C GLY A 65 -10.94 6.97 8.90
N SER A 66 -11.63 7.80 9.71
CA SER A 66 -13.08 7.73 9.90
C SER A 66 -13.75 9.10 10.00
N GLY A 67 -12.98 10.18 9.99
CA GLY A 67 -13.44 11.57 9.99
C GLY A 67 -12.34 12.52 9.57
N MET A 68 -12.69 13.77 9.29
CA MET A 68 -11.84 14.77 8.64
C MET A 68 -11.37 14.25 7.27
N ILE A 69 -12.34 13.74 6.48
CA ILE A 69 -12.06 13.12 5.18
C ILE A 69 -12.87 13.84 4.10
N HIS A 70 -12.14 14.48 3.19
CA HIS A 70 -12.67 15.19 2.02
C HIS A 70 -11.70 15.00 0.84
N PRO A 71 -12.16 14.92 -0.42
CA PRO A 71 -11.29 14.76 -1.58
C PRO A 71 -10.08 15.69 -1.60
N ASN A 72 -8.94 15.15 -1.99
CA ASN A 72 -7.62 15.77 -2.09
C ASN A 72 -6.88 16.06 -0.77
N MET A 73 -7.51 15.92 0.39
CA MET A 73 -6.86 16.12 1.69
C MET A 73 -7.69 15.43 2.78
N CYS A 74 -7.27 14.26 3.23
CA CYS A 74 -7.98 13.51 4.28
C CYS A 74 -7.06 13.13 5.43
N THR A 75 -7.55 13.00 6.68
CA THR A 75 -6.77 12.44 7.79
C THR A 75 -6.66 10.92 7.65
N MET A 76 -6.16 10.49 6.52
CA MET A 76 -5.98 9.09 6.18
C MET A 76 -4.49 8.70 6.21
N LEU A 77 -4.21 7.56 6.77
CA LEU A 77 -2.93 6.87 6.56
C LEU A 77 -3.23 5.58 5.79
N ALA A 78 -2.61 5.42 4.64
CA ALA A 78 -2.73 4.22 3.83
C ALA A 78 -1.35 3.68 3.48
N TYR A 79 -1.19 2.38 3.67
CA TYR A 79 0.05 1.67 3.43
C TYR A 79 -0.22 0.50 2.50
N ILE A 80 0.49 0.45 1.38
CA ILE A 80 0.41 -0.63 0.41
C ILE A 80 1.79 -1.26 0.27
N THR A 81 1.85 -2.57 0.26
CA THR A 81 3.09 -3.33 0.02
C THR A 81 2.89 -4.31 -1.12
N THR A 82 3.92 -4.49 -1.93
CA THR A 82 3.90 -5.47 -3.03
C THR A 82 5.26 -6.14 -3.19
N ASP A 83 5.26 -7.37 -3.67
CA ASP A 83 6.45 -8.09 -4.09
C ASP A 83 6.85 -7.82 -5.55
N CYS A 84 6.14 -6.95 -6.26
CA CYS A 84 6.39 -6.58 -7.64
C CYS A 84 7.78 -5.97 -7.86
N ALA A 85 8.46 -6.40 -8.92
CA ALA A 85 9.66 -5.73 -9.42
C ALA A 85 9.23 -4.55 -10.32
N ILE A 86 9.29 -3.34 -9.77
CA ILE A 86 8.94 -2.08 -10.42
C ILE A 86 9.91 -0.99 -9.96
N ASP A 87 10.33 -0.13 -10.88
CA ASP A 87 11.17 1.02 -10.55
C ASP A 87 10.41 2.05 -9.70
N SER A 88 11.12 2.71 -8.78
CA SER A 88 10.50 3.68 -7.84
C SER A 88 9.86 4.87 -8.54
N ALA A 89 10.42 5.37 -9.63
CA ALA A 89 9.83 6.47 -10.39
C ALA A 89 8.54 6.03 -11.09
N LEU A 90 8.53 4.80 -11.64
CA LEU A 90 7.33 4.24 -12.28
C LEU A 90 6.26 3.89 -11.24
N LEU A 91 6.65 3.42 -10.05
CA LEU A 91 5.74 3.21 -8.93
C LEU A 91 5.08 4.52 -8.49
N GLN A 92 5.86 5.60 -8.34
CA GLN A 92 5.33 6.92 -8.03
C GLN A 92 4.37 7.42 -9.12
N GLN A 93 4.70 7.18 -10.39
CA GLN A 93 3.80 7.52 -11.51
C GLN A 93 2.49 6.74 -11.41
N ALA A 94 2.53 5.44 -11.14
CA ALA A 94 1.33 4.61 -10.99
C ALA A 94 0.42 5.14 -9.87
N VAL A 95 0.99 5.49 -8.70
CA VAL A 95 0.23 6.10 -7.60
C VAL A 95 -0.40 7.42 -8.05
N SER A 96 0.36 8.28 -8.71
CA SER A 96 -0.14 9.58 -9.19
C SER A 96 -1.27 9.43 -10.21
N ASP A 97 -1.20 8.41 -11.06
CA ASP A 97 -2.19 8.14 -12.10
C ASP A 97 -3.55 7.68 -11.52
N VAL A 98 -3.54 6.99 -10.37
CA VAL A 98 -4.76 6.37 -9.82
C VAL A 98 -5.33 7.10 -8.60
N VAL A 99 -4.54 7.89 -7.89
CA VAL A 99 -4.96 8.51 -6.61
C VAL A 99 -6.18 9.41 -6.76
N ALA A 100 -6.32 10.09 -7.90
CA ALA A 100 -7.44 11.00 -8.16
C ALA A 100 -8.78 10.27 -8.25
N ASP A 101 -8.77 9.07 -8.85
CA ASP A 101 -9.95 8.25 -9.10
C ASP A 101 -10.16 7.16 -8.03
N THR A 102 -9.38 7.20 -6.94
CA THR A 102 -9.43 6.26 -5.82
C THR A 102 -9.47 6.99 -4.48
N PHE A 103 -8.35 7.17 -3.82
CA PHE A 103 -8.27 7.77 -2.48
C PHE A 103 -8.83 9.19 -2.43
N ASN A 104 -8.58 10.02 -3.45
CA ASN A 104 -9.08 11.38 -3.52
C ASN A 104 -10.59 11.50 -3.82
N MET A 105 -11.28 10.41 -4.07
CA MET A 105 -12.75 10.38 -4.19
C MET A 105 -13.45 10.18 -2.84
N ILE A 106 -12.73 9.81 -1.80
CA ILE A 106 -13.32 9.48 -0.50
C ILE A 106 -13.72 10.77 0.21
N SER A 107 -14.97 10.83 0.70
CA SER A 107 -15.47 11.91 1.55
C SER A 107 -16.33 11.33 2.66
N VAL A 108 -16.17 11.84 3.89
CA VAL A 108 -16.96 11.45 5.05
C VAL A 108 -17.76 12.64 5.60
N ASP A 109 -17.10 13.72 5.93
CA ASP A 109 -17.70 14.87 6.62
C ASP A 109 -17.41 16.21 5.91
N GLY A 110 -16.68 16.20 4.81
CA GLY A 110 -16.33 17.40 4.05
C GLY A 110 -15.20 18.24 4.63
N ASP A 111 -14.60 17.79 5.72
CA ASP A 111 -13.45 18.47 6.34
C ASP A 111 -12.13 17.99 5.72
N THR A 112 -11.23 18.93 5.42
CA THR A 112 -9.90 18.65 4.90
C THR A 112 -8.90 18.44 6.03
N SER A 113 -7.86 17.64 5.77
CA SER A 113 -6.74 17.42 6.69
C SER A 113 -5.42 17.90 6.09
N THR A 114 -4.43 18.10 6.95
CA THR A 114 -3.07 18.49 6.56
C THR A 114 -2.04 17.35 6.72
N ASN A 115 -2.47 16.15 7.13
CA ASN A 115 -1.58 15.06 7.52
C ASN A 115 -1.96 13.73 6.86
N ASP A 116 -2.11 13.74 5.53
CA ASP A 116 -2.40 12.55 4.78
C ASP A 116 -1.15 11.85 4.28
N THR A 117 -1.21 10.55 4.23
CA THR A 117 -0.12 9.76 3.69
C THR A 117 -0.66 8.54 2.96
N LEU A 118 -0.28 8.39 1.69
CA LEU A 118 -0.36 7.15 0.95
C LEU A 118 1.07 6.70 0.66
N LEU A 119 1.49 5.58 1.25
CA LEU A 119 2.82 5.01 1.07
C LEU A 119 2.72 3.66 0.38
N VAL A 120 3.42 3.51 -0.74
CA VAL A 120 3.52 2.23 -1.46
C VAL A 120 4.97 1.75 -1.45
N LEU A 121 5.18 0.50 -1.04
CA LEU A 121 6.50 -0.13 -0.95
C LEU A 121 6.53 -1.38 -1.83
N ALA A 122 7.54 -1.48 -2.69
CA ALA A 122 7.78 -2.64 -3.55
C ALA A 122 9.16 -3.25 -3.25
N ASN A 123 9.23 -4.56 -2.97
CA ASN A 123 10.49 -5.23 -2.65
C ASN A 123 11.10 -6.03 -3.80
N GLY A 124 10.37 -6.21 -4.92
CA GLY A 124 10.88 -6.86 -6.12
C GLY A 124 11.05 -8.38 -6.03
N MET A 125 10.47 -9.03 -5.02
CA MET A 125 10.70 -10.45 -4.74
C MET A 125 9.77 -11.42 -5.49
N ALA A 126 8.79 -10.91 -6.26
CA ALA A 126 7.86 -11.77 -7.01
C ALA A 126 8.53 -12.55 -8.14
N GLY A 127 9.68 -12.09 -8.64
CA GLY A 127 10.39 -12.71 -9.76
C GLY A 127 9.77 -12.37 -11.13
N ASN A 128 8.95 -11.35 -11.20
CA ASN A 128 8.44 -10.82 -12.47
C ASN A 128 9.53 -10.05 -13.21
N LYS A 129 9.41 -10.01 -14.54
CA LYS A 129 10.19 -9.07 -15.35
C LYS A 129 9.91 -7.65 -14.85
N PRO A 130 10.94 -6.80 -14.65
CA PRO A 130 10.72 -5.43 -14.21
C PRO A 130 9.66 -4.73 -15.07
N VAL A 131 8.69 -4.13 -14.42
CA VAL A 131 7.57 -3.45 -15.10
C VAL A 131 8.12 -2.25 -15.87
N ALA A 132 7.76 -2.14 -17.15
CA ALA A 132 8.15 -1.04 -18.01
C ALA A 132 6.99 -0.08 -18.28
N ALA A 133 7.29 1.21 -18.39
CA ALA A 133 6.29 2.21 -18.72
C ALA A 133 5.58 1.88 -20.05
N GLY A 134 4.24 2.06 -20.07
CA GLY A 134 3.41 1.80 -21.25
C GLY A 134 3.23 0.34 -21.63
N SER A 135 3.74 -0.61 -20.83
CA SER A 135 3.54 -2.05 -21.08
C SER A 135 2.19 -2.54 -20.56
N GLU A 136 1.75 -3.70 -21.06
CA GLU A 136 0.58 -4.40 -20.52
C GLU A 136 0.76 -4.73 -19.03
N ALA A 137 1.97 -5.11 -18.62
CA ALA A 137 2.30 -5.33 -17.21
C ALA A 137 2.09 -4.09 -16.35
N TYR A 138 2.36 -2.88 -16.87
CA TYR A 138 2.07 -1.63 -16.19
C TYR A 138 0.56 -1.36 -16.08
N ALA A 139 -0.19 -1.64 -17.13
CA ALA A 139 -1.65 -1.52 -17.09
C ALA A 139 -2.25 -2.47 -16.04
N THR A 140 -1.85 -3.74 -16.05
CA THR A 140 -2.27 -4.73 -15.03
C THR A 140 -1.91 -4.32 -13.61
N PHE A 141 -0.70 -3.79 -13.42
CA PHE A 141 -0.25 -3.30 -12.10
C PHE A 141 -1.10 -2.13 -11.59
N ARG A 142 -1.52 -1.23 -12.47
CA ARG A 142 -2.35 -0.07 -12.11
C ARG A 142 -3.80 -0.46 -11.77
N GLU A 143 -4.32 -1.51 -12.38
CA GLU A 143 -5.67 -2.01 -12.11
C GLU A 143 -5.76 -2.76 -10.77
N ALA A 144 -4.63 -3.32 -10.32
CA ALA A 144 -4.55 -4.05 -9.07
C ALA A 144 -4.55 -3.12 -7.83
#